data_fa56de9598ecd3ca4f983cb3d931570a
#
_entry.id   fa56de9598ecd3ca4f983cb3d931570a
#
_cell.length_a   1.000
_cell.length_b   1.000
_cell.length_c   1.000
_cell.angle_alpha   90.00
_cell.angle_beta   90.00
_cell.angle_gamma   90.00
#
_symmetry.space_group_name_H-M   'P 1'
#
loop_
_entity.id
_entity.type
_entity.pdbx_description
1 polymer ?
#
loop_
_entity_poly.entity_id
_entity_poly.type
_entity_poly.pdbx_seq_one_letter_code
_entity_poly.pdbx_strand_id
1 'polypeptide(L)'
;LGEFDMLRLRAGLPKHTHYLSIPSPFNFEVAAKLVVPKMNCEPSDNEKHTKLIISSLPRLLSEDSAALMLFSSRRQMLDVMQGLPREWLDRVLCQDDYQKAQLLKYHRHRIDQGEQSVIFGLASFAEGVDLPGKYCTHVLIAKIPFAVPNDPIEMTLSAWIELQGLN
;
A
#
# COMPACT_ATOMS: atom_id res chain seq x y z
N LEU A 1 7.79 -28.36 -6.41
CA LEU A 1 7.26 -27.98 -5.10
C LEU A 1 5.76 -27.85 -5.21
N GLY A 2 5.01 -28.38 -4.22
CA GLY A 2 3.55 -28.22 -4.19
C GLY A 2 3.17 -26.77 -3.87
N GLU A 3 2.01 -26.36 -4.35
CA GLU A 3 1.45 -25.01 -4.17
C GLU A 3 1.47 -24.52 -2.71
N PHE A 4 1.36 -25.42 -1.74
CA PHE A 4 1.27 -25.11 -0.31
C PHE A 4 2.52 -25.45 0.51
N ASP A 5 3.61 -25.90 -0.11
CA ASP A 5 4.81 -26.31 0.64
C ASP A 5 5.44 -25.18 1.43
N MET A 6 5.51 -23.97 0.86
CA MET A 6 6.00 -22.78 1.57
C MET A 6 5.10 -22.41 2.75
N LEU A 7 3.79 -22.43 2.56
CA LEU A 7 2.82 -22.16 3.62
C LEU A 7 2.99 -23.18 4.76
N ARG A 8 3.07 -24.47 4.41
CA ARG A 8 3.24 -25.55 5.38
C ARG A 8 4.49 -25.36 6.24
N LEU A 9 5.60 -25.03 5.61
CA LEU A 9 6.88 -24.85 6.30
C LEU A 9 6.89 -23.60 7.17
N ARG A 10 6.46 -22.47 6.64
CA ARG A 10 6.41 -21.20 7.42
C ARG A 10 5.46 -21.27 8.61
N ALA A 11 4.35 -21.96 8.47
CA ALA A 11 3.35 -22.11 9.53
C ALA A 11 3.59 -23.34 10.43
N GLY A 12 4.62 -24.16 10.18
CA GLY A 12 4.91 -25.38 10.95
C GLY A 12 3.81 -26.44 10.88
N LEU A 13 3.07 -26.50 9.75
CA LEU A 13 1.94 -27.41 9.62
C LEU A 13 2.38 -28.86 9.42
N PRO A 14 1.63 -29.86 9.98
CA PRO A 14 1.90 -31.26 9.77
C PRO A 14 1.86 -31.68 8.29
N LYS A 15 2.60 -32.75 7.93
CA LYS A 15 2.64 -33.24 6.53
C LYS A 15 1.28 -33.70 6.00
N HIS A 16 0.37 -34.13 6.89
CA HIS A 16 -0.97 -34.60 6.56
C HIS A 16 -2.05 -33.51 6.57
N THR A 17 -1.65 -32.24 6.64
CA THR A 17 -2.60 -31.10 6.59
C THR A 17 -3.32 -31.08 5.24
N HIS A 18 -4.64 -30.95 5.29
CA HIS A 18 -5.45 -30.76 4.09
C HIS A 18 -5.48 -29.28 3.70
N TYR A 19 -5.30 -29.02 2.41
CA TYR A 19 -5.30 -27.67 1.86
C TYR A 19 -6.46 -27.51 0.88
N LEU A 20 -7.07 -26.33 0.88
CA LEU A 20 -8.12 -25.98 -0.05
C LEU A 20 -7.82 -24.60 -0.64
N SER A 21 -7.72 -24.53 -1.96
CA SER A 21 -7.64 -23.26 -2.70
C SER A 21 -9.02 -22.92 -3.23
N ILE A 22 -9.53 -21.77 -2.86
CA ILE A 22 -10.81 -21.25 -3.32
C ILE A 22 -10.54 -20.06 -4.22
N PRO A 23 -11.00 -20.08 -5.49
CA PRO A 23 -10.81 -18.94 -6.39
C PRO A 23 -11.57 -17.72 -5.88
N SER A 24 -11.04 -16.54 -6.17
CA SER A 24 -11.72 -15.28 -5.85
C SER A 24 -13.03 -15.16 -6.62
N PRO A 25 -14.13 -14.72 -6.00
CA PRO A 25 -15.39 -14.44 -6.69
C PRO A 25 -15.32 -13.16 -7.54
N PHE A 26 -14.26 -12.35 -7.38
CA PHE A 26 -14.09 -11.09 -8.10
C PHE A 26 -13.42 -11.31 -9.45
N ASN A 27 -13.98 -10.73 -10.51
CA ASN A 27 -13.33 -10.65 -11.81
C ASN A 27 -12.38 -9.43 -11.81
N PHE A 28 -11.10 -9.64 -11.47
CA PHE A 28 -10.10 -8.57 -11.36
C PHE A 28 -9.79 -7.89 -12.70
N GLU A 29 -9.99 -8.55 -13.83
CA GLU A 29 -9.77 -7.96 -15.16
C GLU A 29 -10.73 -6.80 -15.43
N VAL A 30 -11.91 -6.84 -14.84
CA VAL A 30 -12.95 -5.80 -14.99
C VAL A 30 -13.03 -4.88 -13.78
N ALA A 31 -12.76 -5.42 -12.57
CA ALA A 31 -12.96 -4.71 -11.32
C ALA A 31 -11.86 -3.69 -10.99
N ALA A 32 -10.65 -3.87 -11.53
CA ALA A 32 -9.52 -3.00 -11.21
C ALA A 32 -8.59 -2.79 -12.42
N LYS A 33 -7.89 -1.66 -12.41
CA LYS A 33 -6.84 -1.34 -13.39
C LYS A 33 -5.53 -1.07 -12.66
N LEU A 34 -4.53 -1.89 -12.91
CA LEU A 34 -3.16 -1.62 -12.45
C LEU A 34 -2.49 -0.61 -13.40
N VAL A 35 -2.00 0.49 -12.84
CA VAL A 35 -1.25 1.51 -13.57
C VAL A 35 0.15 1.62 -12.96
N VAL A 36 1.18 1.38 -13.76
CA VAL A 36 2.57 1.58 -13.36
C VAL A 36 3.12 2.79 -14.13
N PRO A 37 3.17 3.98 -13.50
CA PRO A 37 3.68 5.17 -14.16
C PRO A 37 5.15 5.01 -14.51
N LYS A 38 5.54 5.46 -15.72
CA LYS A 38 6.95 5.49 -16.10
C LYS A 38 7.66 6.58 -15.29
N MET A 39 8.50 6.16 -14.35
CA MET A 39 9.34 7.05 -13.54
C MET A 39 10.79 6.94 -14.00
N ASN A 40 11.39 8.07 -14.42
CA ASN A 40 12.77 8.11 -14.89
C ASN A 40 13.75 8.34 -13.72
N CYS A 41 13.62 7.54 -12.68
CA CYS A 41 14.54 7.54 -11.53
C CYS A 41 14.56 6.16 -10.87
N GLU A 42 15.66 5.88 -10.18
CA GLU A 42 15.75 4.74 -9.28
C GLU A 42 14.96 5.01 -8.01
N PRO A 43 14.21 4.03 -7.46
CA PRO A 43 13.49 4.19 -6.20
C PRO A 43 14.40 4.47 -4.98
N SER A 44 15.70 4.23 -5.11
CA SER A 44 16.75 4.56 -4.11
C SER A 44 17.11 6.04 -4.09
N ASP A 45 16.90 6.78 -5.19
CA ASP A 45 17.04 8.23 -5.27
C ASP A 45 15.80 8.90 -4.64
N ASN A 46 15.79 8.98 -3.33
CA ASN A 46 14.63 9.44 -2.57
C ASN A 46 14.18 10.86 -2.93
N GLU A 47 15.11 11.76 -3.22
CA GLU A 47 14.77 13.16 -3.55
C GLU A 47 14.06 13.24 -4.90
N LYS A 48 14.66 12.64 -5.93
CA LYS A 48 14.08 12.61 -7.27
C LYS A 48 12.77 11.85 -7.32
N HIS A 49 12.70 10.72 -6.62
CA HIS A 49 11.50 9.91 -6.53
C HIS A 49 10.35 10.69 -5.84
N THR A 50 10.64 11.40 -4.73
CA THR A 50 9.67 12.26 -4.04
C THR A 50 9.12 13.37 -4.94
N LYS A 51 10.00 14.06 -5.70
CA LYS A 51 9.58 15.09 -6.68
C LYS A 51 8.68 14.51 -7.77
N LEU A 52 8.99 13.30 -8.25
CA LEU A 52 8.16 12.62 -9.26
C LEU A 52 6.79 12.21 -8.71
N ILE A 53 6.72 11.74 -7.47
CA ILE A 53 5.44 11.45 -6.79
C ILE A 53 4.59 12.71 -6.76
N ILE A 54 5.12 13.83 -6.23
CA ILE A 54 4.40 15.11 -6.11
C ILE A 54 3.86 15.55 -7.48
N SER A 55 4.68 15.51 -8.54
CA SER A 55 4.27 15.93 -9.87
C SER A 55 3.29 14.97 -10.55
N SER A 56 3.20 13.72 -10.08
CA SER A 56 2.32 12.70 -10.65
C SER A 56 0.92 12.70 -10.04
N LEU A 57 0.78 13.09 -8.77
CA LEU A 57 -0.50 13.06 -8.06
C LEU A 57 -1.65 13.76 -8.81
N PRO A 58 -1.49 14.99 -9.34
CA PRO A 58 -2.56 15.67 -10.05
C PRO A 58 -2.97 15.00 -11.37
N ARG A 59 -2.11 14.12 -11.91
CA ARG A 59 -2.39 13.37 -13.14
C ARG A 59 -3.02 12.02 -12.88
N LEU A 60 -2.80 11.46 -11.68
CA LEU A 60 -3.30 10.15 -11.29
C LEU A 60 -4.67 10.24 -10.61
N LEU A 61 -5.00 11.38 -10.02
CA LEU A 61 -6.22 11.57 -9.25
C LEU A 61 -7.07 12.69 -9.86
N SER A 62 -8.31 12.37 -10.18
CA SER A 62 -9.33 13.34 -10.56
C SER A 62 -9.90 14.08 -9.34
N GLU A 63 -10.66 15.15 -9.56
CA GLU A 63 -11.19 16.00 -8.49
C GLU A 63 -12.17 15.29 -7.54
N ASP A 64 -12.80 14.22 -7.99
CA ASP A 64 -13.74 13.40 -7.22
C ASP A 64 -13.10 12.13 -6.63
N SER A 65 -11.77 11.99 -6.70
CA SER A 65 -11.09 10.78 -6.25
C SER A 65 -11.10 10.64 -4.74
N ALA A 66 -11.49 9.44 -4.28
CA ALA A 66 -11.23 8.95 -2.93
C ALA A 66 -10.01 8.03 -2.99
N ALA A 67 -8.91 8.43 -2.35
CA ALA A 67 -7.65 7.72 -2.52
C ALA A 67 -6.98 7.36 -1.19
N LEU A 68 -6.30 6.21 -1.21
CA LEU A 68 -5.36 5.79 -0.18
C LEU A 68 -3.97 5.73 -0.78
N MET A 69 -3.05 6.55 -0.28
CA MET A 69 -1.66 6.51 -0.68
C MET A 69 -0.80 5.90 0.41
N LEU A 70 -0.13 4.80 0.08
CA LEU A 70 0.71 4.03 0.98
C LEU A 70 2.18 4.34 0.77
N PHE A 71 2.87 4.63 1.86
CA PHE A 71 4.30 4.87 1.89
C PHE A 71 5.01 3.78 2.70
N SER A 72 6.19 3.38 2.27
CA SER A 72 7.09 2.51 3.02
C SER A 72 8.00 3.29 4.00
N SER A 73 8.05 4.63 3.88
CA SER A 73 8.88 5.51 4.69
C SER A 73 8.08 6.72 5.18
N ARG A 74 8.06 6.91 6.51
CA ARG A 74 7.45 8.09 7.15
C ARG A 74 8.12 9.39 6.69
N ARG A 75 9.45 9.39 6.54
CA ARG A 75 10.18 10.54 6.04
C ARG A 75 9.70 10.93 4.65
N GLN A 76 9.61 9.96 3.72
CA GLN A 76 9.13 10.25 2.37
C GLN A 76 7.68 10.76 2.36
N MET A 77 6.80 10.20 3.19
CA MET A 77 5.42 10.69 3.35
C MET A 77 5.40 12.17 3.74
N LEU A 78 6.22 12.57 4.73
CA LEU A 78 6.31 13.96 5.18
C LEU A 78 6.97 14.87 4.13
N ASP A 79 8.00 14.40 3.44
CA ASP A 79 8.67 15.13 2.36
C ASP A 79 7.71 15.39 1.19
N VAL A 80 6.86 14.41 0.85
CA VAL A 80 5.78 14.60 -0.15
C VAL A 80 4.77 15.63 0.35
N MET A 81 4.32 15.53 1.60
CA MET A 81 3.40 16.53 2.20
C MET A 81 3.94 17.94 2.10
N GLN A 82 5.21 18.15 2.47
CA GLN A 82 5.85 19.47 2.43
C GLN A 82 6.01 20.02 0.99
N GLY A 83 6.17 19.13 0.02
CA GLY A 83 6.36 19.52 -1.38
C GLY A 83 5.05 19.70 -2.17
N LEU A 84 3.90 19.33 -1.61
CA LEU A 84 2.61 19.51 -2.28
C LEU A 84 2.21 20.99 -2.38
N PRO A 85 1.60 21.41 -3.51
CA PRO A 85 0.95 22.70 -3.61
C PRO A 85 -0.12 22.87 -2.53
N ARG A 86 -0.35 24.11 -2.09
CA ARG A 86 -1.28 24.41 -0.98
C ARG A 86 -2.71 23.89 -1.23
N GLU A 87 -3.17 23.96 -2.45
CA GLU A 87 -4.47 23.44 -2.90
C GLU A 87 -4.62 21.91 -2.72
N TRP A 88 -3.49 21.20 -2.66
CA TRP A 88 -3.47 19.75 -2.41
C TRP A 88 -3.45 19.42 -0.93
N LEU A 89 -2.84 20.28 -0.10
CA LEU A 89 -2.75 20.04 1.35
C LEU A 89 -4.14 19.94 1.99
N ASP A 90 -5.09 20.74 1.53
CA ASP A 90 -6.46 20.71 2.03
C ASP A 90 -7.21 19.42 1.70
N ARG A 91 -6.72 18.64 0.70
CA ARG A 91 -7.31 17.37 0.25
C ARG A 91 -6.70 16.17 0.95
N VAL A 92 -5.53 16.32 1.56
CA VAL A 92 -4.79 15.22 2.20
C VAL A 92 -5.14 15.11 3.68
N LEU A 93 -5.33 13.87 4.13
CA LEU A 93 -5.44 13.49 5.54
C LEU A 93 -4.24 12.62 5.88
N CYS A 94 -3.31 13.15 6.68
CA CYS A 94 -2.11 12.42 7.08
C CYS A 94 -2.40 11.57 8.33
N GLN A 95 -1.90 10.35 8.34
CA GLN A 95 -2.06 9.45 9.50
C GLN A 95 -1.44 10.00 10.78
N ASP A 96 -0.47 10.91 10.66
CA ASP A 96 0.25 11.47 11.82
C ASP A 96 -0.56 12.56 12.53
N ASP A 97 -1.58 13.13 11.86
CA ASP A 97 -2.38 14.24 12.39
C ASP A 97 -3.63 13.76 13.16
N TYR A 98 -4.04 12.49 12.97
CA TYR A 98 -5.29 11.99 13.51
C TYR A 98 -5.16 10.54 14.00
N GLN A 99 -6.00 10.16 14.96
CA GLN A 99 -6.23 8.74 15.26
C GLN A 99 -6.91 8.06 14.05
N LYS A 100 -6.57 6.80 13.77
CA LYS A 100 -7.03 6.04 12.58
C LYS A 100 -8.56 6.11 12.39
N ALA A 101 -9.34 5.87 13.45
CA ALA A 101 -10.80 5.91 13.39
C ALA A 101 -11.33 7.29 13.03
N GLN A 102 -10.73 8.36 13.58
CA GLN A 102 -11.11 9.73 13.31
C GLN A 102 -10.75 10.13 11.88
N LEU A 103 -9.57 9.76 11.40
CA LEU A 103 -9.13 10.00 10.03
C LEU A 103 -10.08 9.37 9.02
N LEU A 104 -10.45 8.11 9.22
CA LEU A 104 -11.40 7.41 8.37
C LEU A 104 -12.80 8.06 8.38
N LYS A 105 -13.24 8.58 9.53
CA LYS A 105 -14.49 9.33 9.64
C LYS A 105 -14.44 10.64 8.84
N TYR A 106 -13.35 11.39 8.93
CA TYR A 106 -13.16 12.62 8.16
C TYR A 106 -13.09 12.35 6.66
N HIS A 107 -12.36 11.31 6.27
CA HIS A 107 -12.27 10.90 4.86
C HIS A 107 -13.66 10.60 4.28
N ARG A 108 -14.44 9.75 4.95
CA ARG A 108 -15.81 9.43 4.51
C ARG A 108 -16.69 10.67 4.43
N HIS A 109 -16.61 11.54 5.44
CA HIS A 109 -17.39 12.77 5.47
C HIS A 109 -17.10 13.67 4.27
N ARG A 110 -15.83 13.88 3.92
CA ARG A 110 -15.45 14.66 2.73
C ARG A 110 -16.03 14.05 1.45
N ILE A 111 -15.89 12.76 1.28
CA ILE A 111 -16.44 12.07 0.11
C ILE A 111 -17.96 12.18 0.05
N ASP A 112 -18.65 12.14 1.18
CA ASP A 112 -20.11 12.31 1.24
C ASP A 112 -20.55 13.73 0.89
N GLN A 113 -19.68 14.73 1.08
CA GLN A 113 -19.90 16.11 0.63
C GLN A 113 -19.48 16.35 -0.84
N GLY A 114 -19.01 15.32 -1.56
CA GLY A 114 -18.52 15.45 -2.93
C GLY A 114 -17.11 16.06 -3.02
N GLU A 115 -16.36 16.07 -1.93
CA GLU A 115 -15.00 16.59 -1.89
C GLU A 115 -13.97 15.50 -2.15
N GLN A 116 -12.88 15.85 -2.83
CA GLN A 116 -11.72 14.96 -2.95
C GLN A 116 -11.09 14.73 -1.58
N SER A 117 -10.71 13.47 -1.31
CA SER A 117 -10.00 13.14 -0.09
C SER A 117 -8.95 12.06 -0.33
N VAL A 118 -7.72 12.33 0.09
CA VAL A 118 -6.57 11.45 -0.07
C VAL A 118 -5.97 11.14 1.31
N ILE A 119 -5.97 9.88 1.68
CA ILE A 119 -5.31 9.43 2.92
C ILE A 119 -3.84 9.16 2.62
N PHE A 120 -2.93 9.75 3.39
CA PHE A 120 -1.52 9.38 3.43
C PHE A 120 -1.27 8.47 4.62
N GLY A 121 -0.85 7.21 4.34
CA GLY A 121 -0.66 6.19 5.36
C GLY A 121 0.61 5.36 5.15
N LEU A 122 1.04 4.73 6.24
CA LEU A 122 2.12 3.74 6.27
C LEU A 122 1.53 2.32 6.34
N ALA A 123 2.35 1.33 6.68
CA ALA A 123 1.95 -0.07 6.80
C ALA A 123 0.71 -0.31 7.66
N SER A 124 0.48 0.51 8.70
CA SER A 124 -0.74 0.45 9.53
C SER A 124 -2.03 0.74 8.78
N PHE A 125 -1.95 1.35 7.60
CA PHE A 125 -3.08 1.62 6.70
C PHE A 125 -3.16 0.64 5.53
N ALA A 126 -2.14 -0.21 5.33
CA ALA A 126 -2.18 -1.27 4.33
C ALA A 126 -3.14 -2.41 4.72
N GLU A 127 -3.38 -2.56 6.03
CA GLU A 127 -4.28 -3.58 6.58
C GLU A 127 -5.25 -2.98 7.60
N GLY A 128 -6.39 -3.65 7.79
CA GLY A 128 -7.40 -3.25 8.78
C GLY A 128 -8.03 -1.88 8.50
N VAL A 129 -8.18 -1.53 7.23
CA VAL A 129 -8.92 -0.35 6.77
C VAL A 129 -10.08 -0.83 5.89
N ASP A 130 -11.29 -0.42 6.25
CA ASP A 130 -12.50 -0.71 5.48
C ASP A 130 -13.01 0.59 4.84
N LEU A 131 -12.83 0.69 3.52
CA LEU A 131 -13.25 1.82 2.69
C LEU A 131 -14.00 1.30 1.45
N PRO A 132 -15.23 0.80 1.60
CA PRO A 132 -15.96 0.18 0.50
C PRO A 132 -16.44 1.18 -0.54
N GLY A 133 -16.47 0.75 -1.80
CA GLY A 133 -17.05 1.46 -2.93
C GLY A 133 -16.46 2.85 -3.13
N LYS A 134 -17.30 3.89 -3.06
CA LYS A 134 -16.91 5.27 -3.32
C LYS A 134 -15.85 5.83 -2.36
N TYR A 135 -15.63 5.20 -1.21
CA TYR A 135 -14.67 5.69 -0.21
C TYR A 135 -13.21 5.31 -0.52
N CYS A 136 -12.96 4.44 -1.50
CA CYS A 136 -11.61 4.18 -2.01
C CYS A 136 -11.68 3.76 -3.48
N THR A 137 -11.58 4.72 -4.37
CA THR A 137 -11.55 4.51 -5.82
C THR A 137 -10.14 4.32 -6.35
N HIS A 138 -9.13 4.78 -5.60
CA HIS A 138 -7.72 4.71 -5.98
C HIS A 138 -6.85 4.26 -4.80
N VAL A 139 -5.96 3.31 -5.08
CA VAL A 139 -4.87 2.95 -4.15
C VAL A 139 -3.55 3.25 -4.85
N LEU A 140 -2.75 4.11 -4.23
CA LEU A 140 -1.42 4.47 -4.71
C LEU A 140 -0.37 3.86 -3.79
N ILE A 141 0.63 3.21 -4.36
CA ILE A 141 1.76 2.66 -3.62
C ILE A 141 3.00 3.43 -4.05
N ALA A 142 3.52 4.27 -3.16
CA ALA A 142 4.67 5.11 -3.45
C ALA A 142 5.92 4.28 -3.79
N LYS A 143 6.11 3.18 -3.06
CA LYS A 143 7.20 2.22 -3.27
C LYS A 143 6.74 0.86 -2.74
N ILE A 144 7.00 -0.19 -3.50
CA ILE A 144 6.70 -1.55 -3.05
C ILE A 144 7.50 -1.83 -1.77
N PRO A 145 6.84 -2.21 -0.66
CA PRO A 145 7.53 -2.55 0.58
C PRO A 145 8.19 -3.93 0.43
N PHE A 146 9.50 -3.95 0.35
CA PHE A 146 10.27 -5.18 0.49
C PHE A 146 10.58 -5.41 1.97
N ALA A 147 10.67 -6.69 2.36
CA ALA A 147 11.15 -7.07 3.68
C ALA A 147 12.56 -6.47 3.90
N VAL A 148 12.83 -6.04 5.13
CA VAL A 148 14.15 -5.51 5.49
C VAL A 148 15.15 -6.67 5.46
N PRO A 149 16.19 -6.62 4.63
CA PRO A 149 17.12 -7.76 4.46
C PRO A 149 17.84 -8.18 5.76
N ASN A 150 17.86 -7.30 6.75
CA ASN A 150 18.55 -7.51 8.02
C ASN A 150 17.62 -7.87 9.19
N ASP A 151 16.38 -8.25 8.93
CA ASP A 151 15.50 -8.79 9.98
C ASP A 151 16.01 -10.17 10.40
N PRO A 152 16.42 -10.38 11.66
CA PRO A 152 17.03 -11.64 12.11
C PRO A 152 16.09 -12.84 11.96
N ILE A 153 14.77 -12.62 12.10
CA ILE A 153 13.75 -13.67 11.97
C ILE A 153 13.64 -14.08 10.51
N GLU A 154 13.50 -13.11 9.60
CA GLU A 154 13.40 -13.38 8.16
C GLU A 154 14.70 -13.98 7.61
N MET A 155 15.87 -13.53 8.05
CA MET A 155 17.16 -14.11 7.68
C MET A 155 17.26 -15.58 8.12
N THR A 156 16.92 -15.88 9.36
CA THR A 156 16.97 -17.24 9.90
C THR A 156 15.97 -18.15 9.18
N LEU A 157 14.76 -17.66 8.95
CA LEU A 157 13.72 -18.39 8.24
C LEU A 157 14.12 -18.67 6.78
N SER A 158 14.68 -17.68 6.08
CA SER A 158 15.15 -17.82 4.71
C SER A 158 16.26 -18.88 4.62
N ALA A 159 17.28 -18.78 5.48
CA ALA A 159 18.35 -19.76 5.53
C ALA A 159 17.83 -21.18 5.83
N TRP A 160 16.86 -21.31 6.73
CA TRP A 160 16.24 -22.59 7.05
C TRP A 160 15.43 -23.15 5.86
N ILE A 161 14.68 -22.30 5.16
CA ILE A 161 13.90 -22.68 3.96
C ILE A 161 14.84 -23.16 2.84
N GLU A 162 15.95 -22.44 2.62
CA GLU A 162 16.97 -22.84 1.63
C GLU A 162 17.55 -24.24 1.94
N LEU A 163 17.83 -24.53 3.22
CA LEU A 163 18.28 -25.87 3.65
C LEU A 163 17.26 -26.99 3.38
N GLN A 164 15.96 -26.64 3.24
CA GLN A 164 14.92 -27.60 2.85
C GLN A 164 14.82 -27.78 1.31
N GLY A 165 15.70 -27.13 0.53
CA GLY A 165 15.69 -27.18 -0.94
C GLY A 165 14.56 -26.35 -1.58
N LEU A 166 14.09 -25.33 -0.90
CA LEU A 166 13.04 -24.41 -1.30
C LEU A 166 13.66 -23.05 -1.60
N ASN A 167 13.85 -22.74 -2.89
CA ASN A 167 14.23 -21.42 -3.39
C ASN A 167 13.03 -20.72 -4.03
#